data_2112d1f4a5704af929d564bdc5ec33b9
#
_entry.id   2112d1f4a5704af929d564bdc5ec33b9
#
_cell.length_a   1.000
_cell.length_b   1.000
_cell.length_c   1.000
_cell.angle_alpha   90.00
_cell.angle_beta   90.00
_cell.angle_gamma   90.00
#
_symmetry.space_group_name_H-M   'P 1'
#
loop_
_entity.id
_entity.type
_entity.pdbx_description
1 polymer ?
#
loop_
_entity_poly.entity_id
_entity_poly.type
_entity_poly.pdbx_seq_one_letter_code
_entity_poly.pdbx_strand_id
1 'polypeptide(L)'
;DSRHIFWTFRDNNGRPAKIYRRPARGGEDVLVYDEPDDGFFLSVGPTESQEFILISAGNGSQSEYYTIPASNPTAQPALFSAREPDMLYTPTHWDGRWYIVTNADGAVDFKIMTAEPGRTGRAHWREFLGHEAGRYILGLHATKDYLVRSERVNALPRIVIRRRGDGAEHDISLLEQAYNIEVAGGYEFETATLRYVYESPTTPLKWFDYDMGARTQVLRKTQEIPSGHNPDDYLTGRFFATAADGKRIPITVLYKRGTPLNGTAPLYLYGYGSYGISLDADFSLRRFSLVDR
;
A
#
# COMPACT_ATOMS: atom_id res chain seq x y z
N ASP A 1 -2.81 -5.47 -23.27
CA ASP A 1 -3.18 -5.26 -24.69
C ASP A 1 -4.67 -4.89 -24.72
N SER A 2 -5.02 -3.89 -25.51
CA SER A 2 -6.42 -3.42 -25.65
C SER A 2 -7.36 -4.42 -26.35
N ARG A 3 -6.91 -5.64 -26.64
CA ARG A 3 -7.67 -6.67 -27.36
C ARG A 3 -8.44 -7.63 -26.46
N HIS A 4 -8.11 -7.70 -25.17
CA HIS A 4 -8.76 -8.58 -24.20
C HIS A 4 -9.14 -7.82 -22.92
N ILE A 5 -10.26 -8.24 -22.33
CA ILE A 5 -10.74 -7.80 -21.04
C ILE A 5 -10.65 -9.00 -20.11
N PHE A 6 -10.04 -8.81 -18.95
CA PHE A 6 -10.07 -9.76 -17.84
C PHE A 6 -11.02 -9.25 -16.78
N TRP A 7 -11.79 -10.14 -16.19
CA TRP A 7 -12.76 -9.77 -15.18
C TRP A 7 -12.98 -10.88 -14.16
N THR A 8 -13.43 -10.47 -12.98
CA THR A 8 -13.64 -11.37 -11.85
C THR A 8 -15.10 -11.69 -11.70
N PHE A 9 -15.46 -12.96 -11.74
CA PHE A 9 -16.80 -13.45 -11.46
C PHE A 9 -16.99 -13.62 -9.94
N ARG A 10 -18.13 -13.14 -9.43
CA ARG A 10 -18.54 -13.35 -8.04
C ARG A 10 -19.55 -14.47 -7.96
N ASP A 11 -19.35 -15.38 -7.03
CA ASP A 11 -20.30 -16.45 -6.74
C ASP A 11 -21.60 -15.95 -6.05
N ASN A 12 -22.48 -16.86 -5.68
CA ASN A 12 -23.76 -16.52 -5.05
C ASN A 12 -23.61 -15.85 -3.67
N ASN A 13 -22.46 -15.98 -3.02
CA ASN A 13 -22.11 -15.33 -1.75
C ASN A 13 -21.41 -13.98 -1.96
N GLY A 14 -21.22 -13.56 -3.22
CA GLY A 14 -20.50 -12.35 -3.57
C GLY A 14 -18.98 -12.49 -3.55
N ARG A 15 -18.44 -13.70 -3.31
CA ARG A 15 -17.01 -13.96 -3.31
C ARG A 15 -16.44 -13.91 -4.74
N PRO A 16 -15.36 -13.15 -5.01
CA PRO A 16 -14.65 -13.19 -6.28
C PRO A 16 -13.92 -14.54 -6.41
N ALA A 17 -14.51 -15.46 -7.18
CA ALA A 17 -14.17 -16.88 -7.21
C ALA A 17 -13.54 -17.35 -8.52
N LYS A 18 -13.79 -16.65 -9.65
CA LYS A 18 -13.29 -17.06 -10.96
C LYS A 18 -12.78 -15.86 -11.74
N ILE A 19 -11.79 -16.10 -12.57
CA ILE A 19 -11.27 -15.12 -13.54
C ILE A 19 -11.65 -15.58 -14.94
N TYR A 20 -12.27 -14.68 -15.68
CA TYR A 20 -12.61 -14.86 -17.09
C TYR A 20 -11.84 -13.89 -17.98
N ARG A 21 -11.71 -14.25 -19.22
CA ARG A 21 -11.18 -13.41 -20.30
C ARG A 21 -12.15 -13.37 -21.47
N ARG A 22 -12.28 -12.22 -22.10
CA ARG A 22 -13.10 -11.97 -23.29
C ARG A 22 -12.35 -11.11 -24.28
N PRO A 23 -12.48 -11.30 -25.61
CA PRO A 23 -12.03 -10.34 -26.59
C PRO A 23 -12.74 -8.99 -26.41
N ALA A 24 -12.00 -7.86 -26.45
CA ALA A 24 -12.55 -6.53 -26.17
C ALA A 24 -13.63 -6.08 -27.17
N ARG A 25 -13.63 -6.66 -28.40
CA ARG A 25 -14.61 -6.37 -29.45
C ARG A 25 -15.82 -7.32 -29.46
N GLY A 26 -16.01 -8.08 -28.38
CA GLY A 26 -17.06 -9.08 -28.26
C GLY A 26 -16.56 -10.49 -28.56
N GLY A 27 -17.28 -11.50 -28.08
CA GLY A 27 -16.95 -12.90 -28.15
C GLY A 27 -17.34 -13.63 -26.88
N GLU A 28 -16.99 -14.90 -26.80
CA GLU A 28 -17.28 -15.74 -25.64
C GLU A 28 -16.36 -15.46 -24.47
N ASP A 29 -16.89 -15.67 -23.27
CA ASP A 29 -16.12 -15.67 -22.04
C ASP A 29 -15.33 -16.99 -21.93
N VAL A 30 -14.05 -16.89 -21.74
CA VAL A 30 -13.15 -18.03 -21.51
C VAL A 30 -12.77 -18.03 -20.03
N LEU A 31 -13.02 -19.14 -19.33
CA LEU A 31 -12.55 -19.34 -17.97
C LEU A 31 -11.02 -19.43 -17.98
N VAL A 32 -10.37 -18.58 -17.18
CA VAL A 32 -8.91 -18.50 -17.06
C VAL A 32 -8.43 -19.17 -15.78
N TYR A 33 -9.13 -18.93 -14.67
CA TYR A 33 -8.80 -19.51 -13.37
C TYR A 33 -10.06 -19.68 -12.53
N ASP A 34 -10.17 -20.80 -11.82
CA ASP A 34 -11.23 -21.14 -10.88
C ASP A 34 -10.60 -21.46 -9.53
N GLU A 35 -10.92 -20.71 -8.48
CA GLU A 35 -10.38 -20.93 -7.13
C GLU A 35 -11.24 -21.95 -6.40
N PRO A 36 -10.68 -23.15 -6.12
CA PRO A 36 -11.42 -24.24 -5.49
C PRO A 36 -11.66 -24.04 -3.98
N ASP A 37 -10.86 -23.19 -3.33
CA ASP A 37 -10.97 -22.94 -1.88
C ASP A 37 -11.88 -21.74 -1.62
N ASP A 38 -13.00 -21.97 -0.93
CA ASP A 38 -13.99 -20.94 -0.61
C ASP A 38 -13.47 -19.87 0.35
N GLY A 39 -12.35 -20.10 1.03
CA GLY A 39 -11.68 -19.12 1.89
C GLY A 39 -10.88 -18.07 1.13
N PHE A 40 -10.59 -18.29 -0.17
CA PHE A 40 -9.77 -17.39 -0.97
C PHE A 40 -10.58 -16.45 -1.86
N PHE A 41 -10.08 -15.25 -2.05
CA PHE A 41 -10.65 -14.19 -2.87
C PHE A 41 -9.70 -13.84 -4.01
N LEU A 42 -10.26 -13.76 -5.22
CA LEU A 42 -9.49 -13.49 -6.43
C LEU A 42 -9.48 -12.01 -6.81
N SER A 43 -8.37 -11.55 -7.37
CA SER A 43 -8.33 -10.34 -8.18
C SER A 43 -7.47 -10.54 -9.43
N VAL A 44 -7.64 -9.66 -10.41
CA VAL A 44 -6.85 -9.67 -11.65
C VAL A 44 -6.55 -8.24 -12.07
N GLY A 45 -5.32 -7.98 -12.49
CA GLY A 45 -4.87 -6.68 -12.97
C GLY A 45 -3.53 -6.74 -13.69
N PRO A 46 -3.16 -5.73 -14.47
CA PRO A 46 -1.83 -5.63 -15.06
C PRO A 46 -0.79 -5.31 -13.98
N THR A 47 0.46 -5.70 -14.23
CA THR A 47 1.60 -5.08 -13.55
C THR A 47 1.74 -3.62 -13.99
N GLU A 48 2.36 -2.79 -13.17
CA GLU A 48 2.65 -1.38 -13.50
C GLU A 48 3.53 -1.29 -14.75
N SER A 49 4.47 -2.22 -14.93
CA SER A 49 5.29 -2.35 -16.14
C SER A 49 4.49 -2.72 -17.41
N GLN A 50 3.23 -3.13 -17.24
CA GLN A 50 2.35 -3.62 -18.32
C GLN A 50 2.89 -4.86 -19.08
N GLU A 51 3.91 -5.52 -18.53
CA GLU A 51 4.49 -6.72 -19.14
C GLU A 51 3.76 -8.00 -18.77
N PHE A 52 3.02 -8.00 -17.64
CA PHE A 52 2.28 -9.15 -17.15
C PHE A 52 0.88 -8.77 -16.70
N ILE A 53 0.00 -9.77 -16.74
CA ILE A 53 -1.28 -9.78 -16.04
C ILE A 53 -1.08 -10.69 -14.85
N LEU A 54 -1.42 -10.17 -13.65
CA LEU A 54 -1.37 -10.90 -12.39
C LEU A 54 -2.77 -11.35 -12.00
N ILE A 55 -2.91 -12.61 -11.63
CA ILE A 55 -4.05 -13.12 -10.88
C ILE A 55 -3.55 -13.33 -9.45
N SER A 56 -4.24 -12.77 -8.47
CA SER A 56 -3.98 -13.02 -7.05
C SER A 56 -5.11 -13.82 -6.42
N ALA A 57 -4.75 -14.77 -5.55
CA ALA A 57 -5.65 -15.46 -4.65
C ALA A 57 -5.15 -15.23 -3.22
N GLY A 58 -6.02 -14.77 -2.32
CA GLY A 58 -5.63 -14.50 -0.94
C GLY A 58 -6.79 -14.60 0.04
N ASN A 59 -6.48 -14.90 1.31
CA ASN A 59 -7.45 -15.02 2.40
C ASN A 59 -7.10 -14.16 3.63
N GLY A 60 -6.11 -13.25 3.48
CA GLY A 60 -5.63 -12.40 4.58
C GLY A 60 -4.47 -13.00 5.39
N SER A 61 -4.27 -14.32 5.39
CA SER A 61 -3.11 -14.98 6.01
C SER A 61 -2.19 -15.67 5.02
N GLN A 62 -2.69 -15.97 3.82
CA GLN A 62 -1.96 -16.63 2.75
C GLN A 62 -2.22 -15.92 1.42
N SER A 63 -1.25 -15.94 0.54
CA SER A 63 -1.40 -15.44 -0.82
C SER A 63 -0.76 -16.37 -1.85
N GLU A 64 -1.30 -16.35 -3.06
CA GLU A 64 -0.80 -17.05 -4.23
C GLU A 64 -1.01 -16.18 -5.46
N TYR A 65 -0.06 -16.22 -6.38
CA TYR A 65 -0.13 -15.42 -7.61
C TYR A 65 0.12 -16.28 -8.83
N TYR A 66 -0.51 -15.87 -9.93
CA TYR A 66 -0.28 -16.41 -11.26
C TYR A 66 0.03 -15.29 -12.22
N THR A 67 0.86 -15.58 -13.22
CA THR A 67 1.27 -14.60 -14.24
C THR A 67 0.82 -15.04 -15.62
N ILE A 68 0.40 -14.09 -16.44
CA ILE A 68 0.16 -14.24 -17.87
C ILE A 68 0.98 -13.16 -18.57
N PRO A 69 1.86 -13.48 -19.55
CA PRO A 69 2.55 -12.44 -20.31
C PRO A 69 1.56 -11.55 -21.07
N ALA A 70 1.67 -10.24 -20.94
CA ALA A 70 0.78 -9.30 -21.63
C ALA A 70 0.94 -9.36 -23.16
N SER A 71 2.11 -9.82 -23.65
CA SER A 71 2.36 -10.09 -25.07
C SER A 71 1.59 -11.29 -25.60
N ASN A 72 1.19 -12.24 -24.72
CA ASN A 72 0.36 -13.39 -25.06
C ASN A 72 -0.76 -13.58 -24.02
N PRO A 73 -1.79 -12.71 -24.02
CA PRO A 73 -2.86 -12.70 -23.01
C PRO A 73 -3.76 -13.95 -23.08
N THR A 74 -3.58 -14.80 -24.08
CA THR A 74 -4.30 -16.08 -24.20
C THR A 74 -3.55 -17.27 -23.61
N ALA A 75 -2.31 -17.09 -23.16
CA ALA A 75 -1.56 -18.13 -22.47
C ALA A 75 -2.28 -18.60 -21.19
N GLN A 76 -1.99 -19.82 -20.80
CA GLN A 76 -2.42 -20.33 -19.49
C GLN A 76 -1.69 -19.58 -18.37
N PRO A 77 -2.38 -19.30 -17.25
CA PRO A 77 -1.73 -18.71 -16.09
C PRO A 77 -0.61 -19.62 -15.57
N ALA A 78 0.58 -19.05 -15.41
CA ALA A 78 1.71 -19.75 -14.80
C ALA A 78 1.75 -19.43 -13.32
N LEU A 79 1.83 -20.45 -12.47
CA LEU A 79 1.98 -20.27 -11.01
C LEU A 79 3.27 -19.50 -10.72
N PHE A 80 3.16 -18.42 -9.93
CA PHE A 80 4.31 -17.64 -9.48
C PHE A 80 5.06 -18.34 -8.34
N SER A 81 4.38 -18.61 -7.26
CA SER A 81 4.83 -19.45 -6.14
C SER A 81 3.59 -20.01 -5.43
N ALA A 82 3.66 -21.29 -5.03
CA ALA A 82 2.57 -21.90 -4.29
C ALA A 82 2.31 -21.19 -2.95
N ARG A 83 1.04 -21.20 -2.53
CA ARG A 83 0.65 -20.73 -1.19
C ARG A 83 1.26 -21.62 -0.10
N GLU A 84 1.67 -21.00 0.99
CA GLU A 84 2.15 -21.67 2.18
C GLU A 84 1.37 -21.15 3.40
N PRO A 85 1.15 -21.97 4.45
CA PRO A 85 0.49 -21.51 5.66
C PRO A 85 1.16 -20.25 6.24
N ASP A 86 0.35 -19.24 6.58
CA ASP A 86 0.76 -17.99 7.20
C ASP A 86 1.80 -17.17 6.40
N MET A 87 1.97 -17.49 5.11
CA MET A 87 2.86 -16.75 4.22
C MET A 87 2.07 -15.82 3.29
N LEU A 88 2.35 -14.54 3.43
CA LEU A 88 1.90 -13.48 2.54
C LEU A 88 3.05 -13.07 1.61
N TYR A 89 2.73 -12.85 0.34
CA TYR A 89 3.68 -12.23 -0.59
C TYR A 89 2.94 -11.46 -1.68
N THR A 90 3.57 -10.40 -2.17
CA THR A 90 3.06 -9.57 -3.26
C THR A 90 4.19 -9.29 -4.25
N PRO A 91 4.09 -9.76 -5.51
CA PRO A 91 5.10 -9.52 -6.52
C PRO A 91 4.86 -8.20 -7.26
N THR A 92 5.91 -7.42 -7.48
CA THR A 92 5.97 -6.23 -8.31
C THR A 92 7.02 -6.45 -9.40
N HIS A 93 6.67 -6.28 -10.68
CA HIS A 93 7.61 -6.40 -11.79
C HIS A 93 8.28 -5.05 -12.06
N TRP A 94 9.61 -5.00 -11.96
CA TRP A 94 10.40 -3.81 -12.23
C TRP A 94 11.81 -4.17 -12.72
N ASP A 95 12.33 -3.42 -13.66
CA ASP A 95 13.68 -3.55 -14.21
C ASP A 95 14.02 -4.99 -14.66
N GLY A 96 13.05 -5.64 -15.34
CA GLY A 96 13.20 -6.98 -15.89
C GLY A 96 13.23 -8.12 -14.85
N ARG A 97 12.87 -7.86 -13.58
CA ARG A 97 12.79 -8.86 -12.52
C ARG A 97 11.61 -8.62 -11.57
N TRP A 98 11.36 -9.59 -10.74
CA TRP A 98 10.33 -9.50 -9.70
C TRP A 98 10.92 -9.04 -8.38
N TYR A 99 10.24 -8.11 -7.73
CA TYR A 99 10.46 -7.69 -6.35
C TYR A 99 9.26 -8.16 -5.52
N ILE A 100 9.52 -8.88 -4.44
CA ILE A 100 8.49 -9.62 -3.73
C ILE A 100 8.51 -9.18 -2.27
N VAL A 101 7.48 -8.43 -1.88
CA VAL A 101 7.25 -8.12 -0.46
C VAL A 101 6.68 -9.36 0.21
N THR A 102 7.29 -9.84 1.30
CA THR A 102 6.86 -11.08 1.97
C THR A 102 7.20 -11.10 3.44
N ASN A 103 6.38 -11.83 4.22
CA ASN A 103 6.65 -12.18 5.62
C ASN A 103 7.32 -13.56 5.79
N ALA A 104 7.78 -14.15 4.71
CA ALA A 104 8.45 -15.46 4.71
C ALA A 104 9.61 -15.50 5.72
N ASP A 105 9.88 -16.70 6.27
CA ASP A 105 10.96 -16.97 7.23
C ASP A 105 10.86 -16.13 8.51
N GLY A 106 9.64 -15.84 8.96
CA GLY A 106 9.37 -15.11 10.20
C GLY A 106 9.60 -13.59 10.11
N ALA A 107 9.66 -13.02 8.91
CA ALA A 107 9.79 -11.57 8.68
C ALA A 107 8.46 -10.85 9.00
N VAL A 108 8.12 -10.71 10.27
CA VAL A 108 6.83 -10.17 10.74
C VAL A 108 6.55 -8.74 10.24
N ASP A 109 7.58 -7.93 10.04
CA ASP A 109 7.49 -6.57 9.47
C ASP A 109 7.76 -6.56 7.96
N PHE A 110 7.74 -7.74 7.34
CA PHE A 110 8.03 -7.99 5.93
C PHE A 110 9.49 -7.72 5.53
N LYS A 111 9.87 -8.25 4.40
CA LYS A 111 11.13 -8.06 3.69
C LYS A 111 10.89 -8.04 2.19
N ILE A 112 11.88 -7.68 1.41
CA ILE A 112 11.80 -7.71 -0.04
C ILE A 112 12.77 -8.74 -0.59
N MET A 113 12.24 -9.67 -1.36
CA MET A 113 13.01 -10.66 -2.11
C MET A 113 12.99 -10.29 -3.59
N THR A 114 13.88 -10.87 -4.38
CA THR A 114 13.86 -10.78 -5.85
C THR A 114 13.82 -12.17 -6.48
N ALA A 115 13.24 -12.25 -7.69
CA ALA A 115 13.28 -13.44 -8.52
C ALA A 115 13.40 -13.06 -9.99
N GLU A 116 14.04 -13.91 -10.79
CA GLU A 116 14.12 -13.73 -12.22
C GLU A 116 12.81 -14.18 -12.90
N PRO A 117 12.39 -13.54 -14.01
CA PRO A 117 11.28 -14.02 -14.81
C PRO A 117 11.49 -15.49 -15.22
N GLY A 118 10.41 -16.30 -15.11
CA GLY A 118 10.45 -17.73 -15.37
C GLY A 118 11.07 -18.62 -14.26
N ARG A 119 11.59 -18.01 -13.18
CA ARG A 119 12.10 -18.70 -11.98
C ARG A 119 11.54 -18.07 -10.71
N THR A 120 10.23 -17.98 -10.63
CA THR A 120 9.51 -17.21 -9.62
C THR A 120 9.20 -17.99 -8.34
N GLY A 121 9.30 -19.33 -8.37
CA GLY A 121 9.06 -20.17 -7.20
C GLY A 121 9.99 -19.82 -6.04
N ARG A 122 9.51 -19.99 -4.80
CA ARG A 122 10.17 -19.56 -3.55
C ARG A 122 11.63 -19.99 -3.44
N ALA A 123 12.00 -21.17 -3.89
CA ALA A 123 13.37 -21.68 -3.85
C ALA A 123 14.39 -20.80 -4.64
N HIS A 124 13.88 -19.94 -5.52
CA HIS A 124 14.70 -19.04 -6.35
C HIS A 124 14.72 -17.60 -5.83
N TRP A 125 14.01 -17.30 -4.75
CA TRP A 125 14.01 -15.97 -4.17
C TRP A 125 15.37 -15.64 -3.57
N ARG A 126 15.81 -14.39 -3.79
CA ARG A 126 17.05 -13.83 -3.24
C ARG A 126 16.72 -12.57 -2.46
N GLU A 127 17.35 -12.38 -1.33
CA GLU A 127 17.13 -11.20 -0.51
C GLU A 127 17.58 -9.94 -1.24
N PHE A 128 16.72 -8.93 -1.25
CA PHE A 128 17.01 -7.59 -1.74
C PHE A 128 17.06 -6.58 -0.60
N LEU A 129 16.08 -6.62 0.29
CA LEU A 129 16.02 -5.83 1.51
C LEU A 129 15.58 -6.74 2.65
N GLY A 130 16.47 -6.97 3.61
CA GLY A 130 16.23 -7.85 4.74
C GLY A 130 15.16 -7.31 5.71
N HIS A 131 14.60 -8.21 6.51
CA HIS A 131 13.70 -7.85 7.60
C HIS A 131 14.42 -6.97 8.63
N GLU A 132 13.73 -5.94 9.09
CA GLU A 132 14.17 -5.07 10.18
C GLU A 132 13.00 -4.81 11.11
N ALA A 133 13.14 -5.20 12.37
CA ALA A 133 12.09 -5.03 13.37
C ALA A 133 11.72 -3.54 13.54
N GLY A 134 10.43 -3.24 13.41
CA GLY A 134 9.92 -1.85 13.49
C GLY A 134 9.93 -1.08 12.17
N ARG A 135 10.41 -1.69 11.06
CA ARG A 135 10.24 -1.20 9.71
C ARG A 135 9.24 -2.08 8.96
N TYR A 136 7.97 -1.75 9.07
CA TYR A 136 6.90 -2.50 8.44
C TYR A 136 6.74 -2.09 6.98
N ILE A 137 7.00 -3.00 6.04
CA ILE A 137 6.88 -2.74 4.60
C ILE A 137 5.43 -2.93 4.19
N LEU A 138 4.80 -1.86 3.69
CA LEU A 138 3.40 -1.84 3.25
C LEU A 138 3.24 -2.31 1.81
N GLY A 139 4.20 -2.00 0.92
CA GLY A 139 4.12 -2.36 -0.49
C GLY A 139 5.13 -1.65 -1.36
N LEU A 140 5.11 -2.01 -2.64
CA LEU A 140 5.93 -1.41 -3.68
C LEU A 140 5.03 -0.82 -4.78
N HIS A 141 5.51 0.25 -5.39
CA HIS A 141 4.98 0.85 -6.60
C HIS A 141 6.13 1.10 -7.58
N ALA A 142 5.96 0.72 -8.83
CA ALA A 142 7.01 0.81 -9.84
C ALA A 142 6.67 1.84 -10.92
N THR A 143 7.66 2.67 -11.27
CA THR A 143 7.71 3.39 -12.53
C THR A 143 8.94 2.95 -13.29
N LYS A 144 9.11 3.35 -14.54
CA LYS A 144 10.21 2.91 -15.40
C LYS A 144 11.59 3.04 -14.71
N ASP A 145 11.84 4.19 -14.07
CA ASP A 145 13.16 4.50 -13.52
C ASP A 145 13.20 4.55 -11.99
N TYR A 146 12.07 4.26 -11.32
CA TYR A 146 12.00 4.30 -9.87
C TYR A 146 11.19 3.15 -9.29
N LEU A 147 11.68 2.58 -8.19
CA LEU A 147 10.94 1.70 -7.31
C LEU A 147 10.62 2.45 -6.03
N VAL A 148 9.33 2.58 -5.74
CA VAL A 148 8.82 3.31 -4.59
C VAL A 148 8.38 2.31 -3.54
N ARG A 149 8.90 2.42 -2.33
CA ARG A 149 8.55 1.60 -1.17
C ARG A 149 7.72 2.42 -0.20
N SER A 150 6.50 1.96 0.06
CA SER A 150 5.70 2.45 1.18
C SER A 150 6.01 1.60 2.40
N GLU A 151 6.35 2.23 3.51
CA GLU A 151 6.68 1.54 4.76
C GLU A 151 6.25 2.36 5.97
N ARG A 152 6.20 1.74 7.13
CA ARG A 152 5.91 2.40 8.41
C ARG A 152 7.07 2.20 9.38
N VAL A 153 7.59 3.30 9.92
CA VAL A 153 8.67 3.30 10.92
C VAL A 153 8.23 4.12 12.12
N ASN A 154 8.39 3.60 13.31
CA ASN A 154 7.86 4.24 14.53
C ASN A 154 6.37 4.58 14.42
N ALA A 155 5.58 3.72 13.79
CA ALA A 155 4.17 3.88 13.49
C ALA A 155 3.80 5.12 12.62
N LEU A 156 4.75 5.71 11.91
CA LEU A 156 4.51 6.74 10.90
C LEU A 156 4.78 6.19 9.51
N PRO A 157 3.85 6.38 8.56
CA PRO A 157 4.07 6.01 7.18
C PRO A 157 5.13 6.90 6.55
N ARG A 158 5.94 6.33 5.66
CA ARG A 158 6.88 7.07 4.81
C ARG A 158 6.97 6.45 3.42
N ILE A 159 7.38 7.24 2.46
CA ILE A 159 7.60 6.84 1.07
C ILE A 159 9.08 6.95 0.78
N VAL A 160 9.72 5.83 0.44
CA VAL A 160 11.12 5.73 0.05
C VAL A 160 11.22 5.46 -1.43
N ILE A 161 11.99 6.26 -2.14
CA ILE A 161 12.13 6.24 -3.59
C ILE A 161 13.54 5.77 -3.94
N ARG A 162 13.65 4.66 -4.68
CA ARG A 162 14.89 4.10 -5.18
C ARG A 162 15.01 4.38 -6.67
N ARG A 163 16.12 4.99 -7.09
CA ARG A 163 16.41 5.23 -8.50
C ARG A 163 17.02 3.98 -9.14
N ARG A 164 16.59 3.68 -10.37
CA ARG A 164 17.18 2.66 -11.23
C ARG A 164 18.63 3.01 -11.56
N GLY A 165 19.45 2.03 -11.80
CA GLY A 165 20.85 2.18 -12.24
C GLY A 165 21.83 2.27 -11.09
N ASP A 166 21.82 3.34 -10.29
CA ASP A 166 22.75 3.52 -9.16
C ASP A 166 22.17 3.04 -7.82
N GLY A 167 20.86 2.78 -7.77
CA GLY A 167 20.20 2.33 -6.55
C GLY A 167 20.14 3.36 -5.43
N ALA A 168 20.38 4.64 -5.71
CA ALA A 168 20.27 5.70 -4.72
C ALA A 168 18.85 5.82 -4.17
N GLU A 169 18.74 5.90 -2.85
CA GLU A 169 17.45 6.04 -2.15
C GLU A 169 17.31 7.41 -1.49
N HIS A 170 16.08 7.91 -1.44
CA HIS A 170 15.69 9.05 -0.61
C HIS A 170 14.23 8.89 -0.20
N ASP A 171 13.82 9.57 0.85
CA ASP A 171 12.44 9.63 1.31
C ASP A 171 11.82 11.01 1.09
N ILE A 172 10.49 11.08 1.10
CA ILE A 172 9.76 12.33 1.10
C ILE A 172 9.74 12.86 2.54
N SER A 173 10.49 13.93 2.78
CA SER A 173 10.60 14.52 4.11
C SER A 173 9.37 15.33 4.48
N LEU A 174 8.85 15.09 5.69
CA LEU A 174 7.69 15.77 6.26
C LEU A 174 8.08 16.40 7.61
N LEU A 175 7.44 17.51 7.95
CA LEU A 175 7.80 18.30 9.12
C LEU A 175 6.91 18.04 10.35
N GLU A 176 5.66 17.56 10.15
CA GLU A 176 4.73 17.32 11.24
C GLU A 176 5.10 16.06 12.05
N GLN A 177 4.78 16.07 13.34
CA GLN A 177 5.09 14.95 14.25
C GLN A 177 4.19 13.73 14.05
N ALA A 178 2.98 13.94 13.53
CA ALA A 178 2.02 12.89 13.22
C ALA A 178 1.27 13.28 11.93
N TYR A 179 1.26 12.36 10.99
CA TYR A 179 0.70 12.55 9.66
C TYR A 179 0.37 11.21 9.03
N ASN A 180 -0.38 11.26 7.95
CA ASN A 180 -0.53 10.18 6.99
C ASN A 180 0.04 10.62 5.63
N ILE A 181 0.72 9.70 4.95
CA ILE A 181 1.20 9.86 3.57
C ILE A 181 1.02 8.54 2.82
N GLU A 182 0.44 8.62 1.64
CA GLU A 182 0.19 7.45 0.79
C GLU A 182 0.49 7.75 -0.67
N VAL A 183 0.99 6.75 -1.40
CA VAL A 183 1.08 6.82 -2.86
C VAL A 183 -0.34 6.85 -3.41
N ALA A 184 -0.71 7.94 -4.07
CA ALA A 184 -1.93 8.02 -4.85
C ALA A 184 -1.61 7.48 -6.24
N GLY A 185 -1.88 6.21 -6.48
CA GLY A 185 -1.49 5.50 -7.70
C GLY A 185 -1.75 6.28 -8.97
N GLY A 186 -0.82 6.15 -9.92
CA GLY A 186 -0.94 6.61 -11.29
C GLY A 186 -0.96 5.42 -12.23
N TYR A 187 -1.49 5.60 -13.43
CA TYR A 187 -1.54 4.56 -14.45
C TYR A 187 -0.36 4.63 -15.43
N GLU A 188 0.49 5.65 -15.28
CA GLU A 188 1.62 5.89 -16.16
C GLU A 188 2.88 5.26 -15.58
N PHE A 189 3.40 4.25 -16.28
CA PHE A 189 4.67 3.63 -15.92
C PHE A 189 5.88 4.49 -16.32
N GLU A 190 5.82 5.12 -17.50
CA GLU A 190 6.90 5.97 -18.04
C GLU A 190 6.81 7.39 -17.48
N THR A 191 6.93 7.52 -16.16
CA THR A 191 6.90 8.82 -15.48
C THR A 191 7.99 8.94 -14.42
N ALA A 192 8.49 10.16 -14.22
CA ALA A 192 9.33 10.52 -13.07
C ALA A 192 8.53 11.25 -11.98
N THR A 193 7.22 11.42 -12.18
CA THR A 193 6.33 12.08 -11.22
C THR A 193 5.57 11.05 -10.40
N LEU A 194 5.73 11.11 -9.08
CA LEU A 194 4.95 10.35 -8.13
C LEU A 194 3.82 11.22 -7.57
N ARG A 195 2.58 10.81 -7.74
CA ARG A 195 1.48 11.42 -7.00
C ARG A 195 1.36 10.79 -5.63
N TYR A 196 1.27 11.62 -4.60
CA TYR A 196 0.97 11.18 -3.26
C TYR A 196 -0.08 12.04 -2.58
N VAL A 197 -0.73 11.51 -1.58
CA VAL A 197 -1.65 12.24 -0.70
C VAL A 197 -1.00 12.42 0.65
N TYR A 198 -1.31 13.52 1.29
CA TYR A 198 -0.83 13.89 2.61
C TYR A 198 -1.97 14.49 3.42
N GLU A 199 -2.05 14.14 4.67
CA GLU A 199 -2.91 14.74 5.68
C GLU A 199 -2.30 14.62 7.07
N SER A 200 -2.82 15.40 8.00
CA SER A 200 -2.51 15.25 9.42
C SER A 200 -3.77 15.47 10.26
N PRO A 201 -3.75 15.23 11.56
CA PRO A 201 -4.92 15.52 12.40
C PRO A 201 -5.44 16.95 12.26
N THR A 202 -4.59 17.92 11.90
CA THR A 202 -4.95 19.34 11.73
C THR A 202 -5.05 19.76 10.27
N THR A 203 -4.44 19.03 9.34
CA THR A 203 -4.32 19.41 7.93
C THR A 203 -5.23 18.55 7.06
N PRO A 204 -6.22 19.13 6.34
CA PRO A 204 -7.04 18.42 5.38
C PRO A 204 -6.22 17.73 4.29
N LEU A 205 -6.81 16.71 3.66
CA LEU A 205 -6.15 15.93 2.62
C LEU A 205 -5.64 16.82 1.48
N LYS A 206 -4.38 16.64 1.13
CA LYS A 206 -3.67 17.35 0.06
C LYS A 206 -3.11 16.36 -0.94
N TRP A 207 -3.17 16.69 -2.22
CA TRP A 207 -2.58 15.94 -3.33
C TRP A 207 -1.35 16.67 -3.85
N PHE A 208 -0.24 15.96 -3.92
CA PHE A 208 1.02 16.48 -4.44
C PHE A 208 1.49 15.66 -5.63
N ASP A 209 2.10 16.34 -6.61
CA ASP A 209 2.96 15.72 -7.60
C ASP A 209 4.40 15.96 -7.19
N TYR A 210 5.15 14.87 -7.02
CA TYR A 210 6.54 14.86 -6.60
C TYR A 210 7.45 14.44 -7.75
N ASP A 211 8.37 15.29 -8.17
CA ASP A 211 9.41 14.93 -9.11
C ASP A 211 10.48 14.11 -8.38
N MET A 212 10.56 12.82 -8.70
CA MET A 212 11.46 11.88 -8.04
C MET A 212 12.94 12.12 -8.37
N GLY A 213 13.23 12.75 -9.50
CA GLY A 213 14.58 13.13 -9.91
C GLY A 213 15.05 14.43 -9.27
N ALA A 214 14.25 15.50 -9.40
CA ALA A 214 14.55 16.80 -8.84
C ALA A 214 14.29 16.91 -7.32
N ARG A 215 13.53 15.98 -6.76
CA ARG A 215 13.12 15.95 -5.33
C ARG A 215 12.33 17.20 -4.94
N THR A 216 11.45 17.63 -5.82
CA THR A 216 10.58 18.80 -5.62
C THR A 216 9.12 18.39 -5.72
N GLN A 217 8.24 19.14 -5.07
CA GLN A 217 6.82 18.83 -5.06
C GLN A 217 5.96 20.03 -5.44
N VAL A 218 4.82 19.74 -6.06
CA VAL A 218 3.81 20.74 -6.42
C VAL A 218 2.48 20.33 -5.82
N LEU A 219 1.89 21.19 -5.00
CA LEU A 219 0.53 21.01 -4.50
C LEU A 219 -0.47 21.13 -5.65
N ARG A 220 -1.30 20.10 -5.86
CA ARG A 220 -2.31 20.05 -6.89
C ARG A 220 -3.71 20.36 -6.39
N LYS A 221 -4.03 19.86 -5.20
CA LYS A 221 -5.36 20.04 -4.62
C LYS A 221 -5.27 19.98 -3.10
N THR A 222 -6.12 20.75 -2.45
CA THR A 222 -6.45 20.61 -1.03
C THR A 222 -7.92 20.28 -0.93
N GLN A 223 -8.28 19.36 -0.04
CA GLN A 223 -9.68 19.07 0.28
C GLN A 223 -10.38 20.34 0.79
N GLU A 224 -11.48 20.67 0.16
CA GLU A 224 -12.32 21.79 0.58
C GLU A 224 -13.12 21.43 1.84
N ILE A 225 -13.18 22.37 2.77
CA ILE A 225 -13.97 22.26 3.99
C ILE A 225 -15.01 23.38 3.99
N PRO A 226 -16.22 23.12 3.47
CA PRO A 226 -17.24 24.19 3.30
C PRO A 226 -17.65 24.88 4.60
N SER A 227 -17.58 24.19 5.75
CA SER A 227 -17.85 24.76 7.07
C SER A 227 -16.74 25.68 7.60
N GLY A 228 -15.63 25.76 6.87
CA GLY A 228 -14.41 26.42 7.31
C GLY A 228 -13.56 25.52 8.21
N HIS A 229 -12.26 25.68 8.10
CA HIS A 229 -11.27 25.04 8.97
C HIS A 229 -9.96 25.83 8.91
N ASN A 230 -9.43 26.17 10.06
CA ASN A 230 -8.11 26.79 10.16
C ASN A 230 -7.17 25.84 10.94
N PRO A 231 -6.18 25.22 10.30
CA PRO A 231 -5.24 24.32 10.97
C PRO A 231 -4.51 24.95 12.17
N ASP A 232 -4.28 26.27 12.12
CA ASP A 232 -3.56 27.00 13.15
C ASP A 232 -4.31 27.11 14.49
N ASP A 233 -5.62 26.83 14.50
CA ASP A 233 -6.44 26.82 15.72
C ASP A 233 -6.23 25.55 16.56
N TYR A 234 -5.53 24.55 16.01
CA TYR A 234 -5.38 23.23 16.61
C TYR A 234 -3.90 22.86 16.77
N LEU A 235 -3.65 21.89 17.61
CA LEU A 235 -2.33 21.34 17.86
C LEU A 235 -2.39 19.81 17.85
N THR A 236 -1.32 19.21 17.34
CA THR A 236 -1.10 17.78 17.38
C THR A 236 0.11 17.47 18.26
N GLY A 237 -0.07 16.53 19.19
CA GLY A 237 1.02 15.96 19.98
C GLY A 237 1.19 14.47 19.68
N ARG A 238 2.40 13.96 19.85
CA ARG A 238 2.70 12.55 19.75
C ARG A 238 3.41 12.06 20.99
N PHE A 239 2.83 11.05 21.63
CA PHE A 239 3.28 10.48 22.89
C PHE A 239 3.43 8.96 22.75
N PHE A 240 4.02 8.34 23.77
CA PHE A 240 4.12 6.90 23.84
C PHE A 240 3.71 6.42 25.23
N ALA A 241 2.77 5.48 25.28
CA ALA A 241 2.50 4.70 26.47
C ALA A 241 3.35 3.44 26.48
N THR A 242 3.65 2.93 27.65
CA THR A 242 4.31 1.63 27.79
C THR A 242 3.26 0.58 28.18
N ALA A 243 3.11 -0.45 27.35
CA ALA A 243 2.24 -1.58 27.63
C ALA A 243 2.82 -2.49 28.71
N ALA A 244 2.03 -3.40 29.25
CA ALA A 244 2.45 -4.34 30.31
C ALA A 244 3.61 -5.25 29.88
N ASP A 245 3.75 -5.51 28.59
CA ASP A 245 4.85 -6.30 28.00
C ASP A 245 6.09 -5.44 27.66
N GLY A 246 6.10 -4.16 28.07
CA GLY A 246 7.19 -3.22 27.81
C GLY A 246 7.16 -2.57 26.40
N LYS A 247 6.20 -2.90 25.56
CA LYS A 247 6.09 -2.28 24.21
C LYS A 247 5.66 -0.83 24.32
N ARG A 248 6.26 0.01 23.47
CA ARG A 248 5.88 1.42 23.35
C ARG A 248 4.73 1.57 22.35
N ILE A 249 3.58 2.04 22.85
CA ILE A 249 2.37 2.27 22.05
C ILE A 249 2.33 3.74 21.65
N PRO A 250 2.36 4.09 20.36
CA PRO A 250 2.26 5.47 19.92
C PRO A 250 0.83 5.99 20.11
N ILE A 251 0.71 7.22 20.59
CA ILE A 251 -0.55 7.92 20.82
C ILE A 251 -0.47 9.27 20.11
N THR A 252 -1.39 9.53 19.19
CA THR A 252 -1.57 10.84 18.57
C THR A 252 -2.69 11.57 19.27
N VAL A 253 -2.45 12.81 19.70
CA VAL A 253 -3.42 13.66 20.37
C VAL A 253 -3.70 14.89 19.52
N LEU A 254 -4.99 15.19 19.30
CA LEU A 254 -5.47 16.41 18.67
C LEU A 254 -6.21 17.23 19.71
N TYR A 255 -5.91 18.52 19.82
CA TYR A 255 -6.59 19.44 20.73
C TYR A 255 -6.60 20.87 20.18
N LYS A 256 -7.59 21.66 20.62
CA LYS A 256 -7.70 23.08 20.26
C LYS A 256 -6.65 23.89 21.00
N ARG A 257 -6.10 24.89 20.34
CA ARG A 257 -5.14 25.82 20.98
C ARG A 257 -5.78 26.47 22.18
N GLY A 258 -5.09 26.45 23.32
CA GLY A 258 -5.61 26.97 24.61
C GLY A 258 -6.30 25.92 25.49
N THR A 259 -6.47 24.66 25.01
CA THR A 259 -6.96 23.56 25.85
C THR A 259 -6.02 23.36 27.04
N PRO A 260 -6.54 23.35 28.30
CA PRO A 260 -5.70 23.13 29.48
C PRO A 260 -5.20 21.67 29.52
N LEU A 261 -3.88 21.48 29.56
CA LEU A 261 -3.25 20.16 29.63
C LEU A 261 -2.95 19.73 31.09
N ASN A 262 -3.84 20.04 32.00
CA ASN A 262 -3.72 19.79 33.46
C ASN A 262 -4.63 18.65 33.96
N GLY A 263 -5.20 17.86 33.04
CA GLY A 263 -6.10 16.74 33.37
C GLY A 263 -7.57 17.12 33.59
N THR A 264 -7.95 18.38 33.36
CA THR A 264 -9.35 18.82 33.52
C THR A 264 -10.16 18.81 32.22
N ALA A 265 -9.48 18.80 31.06
CA ALA A 265 -10.16 18.75 29.77
C ALA A 265 -10.76 17.34 29.53
N PRO A 266 -11.97 17.24 28.97
CA PRO A 266 -12.54 15.98 28.55
C PRO A 266 -11.63 15.28 27.53
N LEU A 267 -11.55 13.94 27.60
CA LEU A 267 -10.76 13.13 26.68
C LEU A 267 -11.67 12.16 25.93
N TYR A 268 -11.56 12.14 24.60
CA TYR A 268 -12.08 11.09 23.75
C TYR A 268 -10.94 10.18 23.31
N LEU A 269 -10.91 8.94 23.81
CA LEU A 269 -9.92 7.93 23.43
C LEU A 269 -10.52 7.00 22.39
N TYR A 270 -9.83 6.88 21.24
CA TYR A 270 -10.18 5.97 20.17
C TYR A 270 -9.01 5.06 19.82
N GLY A 271 -9.29 3.78 19.62
CA GLY A 271 -8.31 2.80 19.21
C GLY A 271 -8.95 1.66 18.42
N TYR A 272 -8.21 1.13 17.48
CA TYR A 272 -8.56 -0.05 16.71
C TYR A 272 -7.29 -0.79 16.29
N GLY A 273 -7.32 -2.12 16.24
CA GLY A 273 -6.12 -2.90 15.90
C GLY A 273 -6.44 -4.32 15.44
N SER A 274 -7.71 -4.64 15.12
CA SER A 274 -8.08 -5.94 14.57
C SER A 274 -7.59 -6.07 13.11
N TYR A 275 -7.38 -7.30 12.67
CA TYR A 275 -6.99 -7.63 11.29
C TYR A 275 -5.66 -7.00 10.82
N GLY A 276 -4.74 -6.69 11.73
CA GLY A 276 -3.48 -6.02 11.39
C GLY A 276 -3.62 -4.55 10.98
N ILE A 277 -4.82 -3.95 11.18
CA ILE A 277 -5.06 -2.55 10.80
C ILE A 277 -4.44 -1.63 11.85
N SER A 278 -3.63 -0.68 11.39
CA SER A 278 -3.14 0.45 12.18
C SER A 278 -3.98 1.68 11.87
N LEU A 279 -4.26 2.48 12.89
CA LEU A 279 -4.89 3.80 12.70
C LEU A 279 -3.82 4.82 12.35
N ASP A 280 -4.00 5.50 11.24
CA ASP A 280 -3.15 6.60 10.82
C ASP A 280 -3.57 7.92 11.47
N ALA A 281 -2.65 8.88 11.45
CA ALA A 281 -2.91 10.23 11.94
C ALA A 281 -3.61 11.07 10.86
N ASP A 282 -4.85 10.68 10.52
CA ASP A 282 -5.68 11.23 9.47
C ASP A 282 -6.46 12.47 9.89
N PHE A 283 -6.93 13.24 8.91
CA PHE A 283 -7.86 14.35 9.07
C PHE A 283 -9.30 13.83 9.17
N SER A 284 -10.08 14.32 10.15
CA SER A 284 -11.48 13.94 10.26
C SER A 284 -12.35 15.06 10.82
N LEU A 285 -13.23 15.59 10.00
CA LEU A 285 -14.22 16.63 10.41
C LEU A 285 -15.08 16.18 11.59
N ARG A 286 -15.35 14.89 11.74
CA ARG A 286 -16.14 14.35 12.85
C ARG A 286 -15.45 14.56 14.20
N ARG A 287 -14.11 14.52 14.22
CA ARG A 287 -13.33 14.75 15.44
C ARG A 287 -13.41 16.22 15.89
N PHE A 288 -13.41 17.17 14.94
CA PHE A 288 -13.46 18.60 15.28
C PHE A 288 -14.76 18.99 16.00
N SER A 289 -15.88 18.35 15.69
CA SER A 289 -17.13 18.60 16.41
C SER A 289 -17.05 18.25 17.89
N LEU A 290 -16.12 17.38 18.30
CA LEU A 290 -15.82 17.04 19.70
C LEU A 290 -14.74 17.97 20.27
N VAL A 291 -13.68 18.25 19.48
CA VAL A 291 -12.54 19.08 19.91
C VAL A 291 -12.94 20.53 20.13
N ASP A 292 -13.96 21.04 19.42
CA ASP A 292 -14.45 22.40 19.53
C ASP A 292 -15.41 22.65 20.73
N ARG A 293 -15.86 21.60 21.38
CA ARG A 293 -16.79 21.68 22.55
C ARG A 293 -16.05 21.56 23.86
#